data_5a81b23040105d3f9bedd58870cc6a71
#
_entry.id   5a81b23040105d3f9bedd58870cc6a71
#
_cell.length_a   1.000
_cell.length_b   1.000
_cell.length_c   1.000
_cell.angle_alpha   90.00
_cell.angle_beta   90.00
_cell.angle_gamma   90.00
#
_symmetry.space_group_name_H-M   'P 1'
#
loop_
_entity.id
_entity.type
_entity.pdbx_description
1 polymer ?
#
loop_
_entity_poly.entity_id
_entity_poly.type
_entity_poly.pdbx_seq_one_letter_code
_entity_poly.pdbx_strand_id
1 'polypeptide(L)'
;MTVEYGSLAVADVDRCGELETMLFPGDDPWPATAFIRELESAHNHYVAARDGKMLIGYGGISRLGRKAPYEYEIHTIGVDPEFQGRGVGRAMLDRLLAIAGTDTVYLEVRTDNVPAIALYESVGFVKMGVRKRYYRISGAD
;
A
#
# COMPACT_ATOMS: atom_id res chain seq x y z
N MET A 1 -13.52 -16.42 9.34
CA MET A 1 -12.62 -16.05 8.24
C MET A 1 -11.19 -16.01 8.77
N THR A 2 -10.30 -16.72 8.12
CA THR A 2 -8.87 -16.68 8.47
C THR A 2 -8.12 -16.06 7.31
N VAL A 3 -7.42 -14.96 7.56
CA VAL A 3 -6.60 -14.29 6.55
C VAL A 3 -5.15 -14.69 6.76
N GLU A 4 -4.52 -15.13 5.68
CA GLU A 4 -3.11 -15.47 5.68
C GLU A 4 -2.31 -14.37 4.99
N TYR A 5 -1.13 -14.09 5.53
CA TYR A 5 -0.24 -13.04 5.01
C TYR A 5 1.05 -13.68 4.51
N GLY A 6 1.53 -13.21 3.39
CA GLY A 6 2.76 -13.71 2.79
C GLY A 6 3.26 -12.77 1.71
N SER A 7 4.16 -13.26 0.87
CA SER A 7 4.71 -12.47 -0.22
C SER A 7 3.74 -12.37 -1.40
N LEU A 8 3.72 -11.22 -2.06
CA LEU A 8 2.99 -11.03 -3.29
C LEU A 8 3.79 -11.67 -4.44
N ALA A 9 3.10 -12.39 -5.31
CA ALA A 9 3.72 -13.09 -6.43
C ALA A 9 3.29 -12.48 -7.77
N VAL A 10 4.04 -12.76 -8.84
CA VAL A 10 3.68 -12.30 -10.19
C VAL A 10 2.30 -12.80 -10.60
N ALA A 11 1.90 -13.98 -10.15
CA ALA A 11 0.57 -14.52 -10.45
C ALA A 11 -0.57 -13.67 -9.83
N ASP A 12 -0.27 -12.79 -8.88
CA ASP A 12 -1.27 -11.96 -8.20
C ASP A 12 -1.54 -10.62 -8.88
N VAL A 13 -0.72 -10.22 -9.87
CA VAL A 13 -0.74 -8.84 -10.37
C VAL A 13 -2.04 -8.45 -11.07
N ASP A 14 -2.69 -9.38 -11.75
CA ASP A 14 -3.97 -9.08 -12.40
C ASP A 14 -5.03 -8.75 -11.36
N ARG A 15 -5.08 -9.50 -10.27
CA ARG A 15 -5.99 -9.23 -9.16
C ARG A 15 -5.66 -7.91 -8.48
N CYS A 16 -4.38 -7.57 -8.33
CA CYS A 16 -3.97 -6.27 -7.79
C CYS A 16 -4.50 -5.13 -8.67
N GLY A 17 -4.38 -5.25 -9.99
CA GLY A 17 -4.92 -4.26 -10.93
C GLY A 17 -6.43 -4.10 -10.80
N GLU A 18 -7.17 -5.20 -10.64
CA GLU A 18 -8.61 -5.16 -10.40
C GLU A 18 -8.93 -4.40 -9.11
N LEU A 19 -8.25 -4.70 -8.02
CA LEU A 19 -8.47 -4.05 -6.74
C LEU A 19 -8.13 -2.56 -6.80
N GLU A 20 -7.05 -2.18 -7.49
CA GLU A 20 -6.69 -0.76 -7.69
C GLU A 20 -7.81 -0.01 -8.40
N THR A 21 -8.38 -0.59 -9.44
CA THR A 21 -9.49 0.03 -10.18
C THR A 21 -10.72 0.20 -9.29
N MET A 22 -11.00 -0.77 -8.42
CA MET A 22 -12.12 -0.69 -7.48
C MET A 22 -11.91 0.36 -6.39
N LEU A 23 -10.66 0.48 -5.90
CA LEU A 23 -10.33 1.33 -4.77
C LEU A 23 -10.04 2.77 -5.14
N PHE A 24 -9.44 2.99 -6.32
CA PHE A 24 -8.95 4.30 -6.73
C PHE A 24 -9.46 4.69 -8.13
N PRO A 25 -10.77 4.61 -8.39
CA PRO A 25 -11.30 4.97 -9.70
C PRO A 25 -11.06 6.46 -9.98
N GLY A 26 -10.60 6.77 -11.18
CA GLY A 26 -10.38 8.15 -11.59
C GLY A 26 -9.06 8.78 -11.14
N ASP A 27 -8.23 8.06 -10.39
CA ASP A 27 -6.94 8.57 -9.90
C ASP A 27 -5.75 7.75 -10.43
N ASP A 28 -5.80 7.38 -11.70
CA ASP A 28 -4.77 6.58 -12.37
C ASP A 28 -4.42 5.30 -11.58
N PRO A 29 -5.38 4.39 -11.38
CA PRO A 29 -5.09 3.16 -10.66
C PRO A 29 -4.00 2.37 -11.36
N TRP A 30 -3.13 1.74 -10.57
CA TRP A 30 -2.01 0.98 -11.12
C TRP A 30 -2.51 -0.23 -11.90
N PRO A 31 -2.06 -0.40 -13.17
CA PRO A 31 -2.33 -1.62 -13.91
C PRO A 31 -1.43 -2.77 -13.43
N ALA A 32 -1.75 -3.98 -13.85
CA ALA A 32 -0.94 -5.16 -13.52
C ALA A 32 0.53 -4.98 -13.88
N THR A 33 0.83 -4.30 -14.99
CA THR A 33 2.21 -4.06 -15.44
C THR A 33 3.02 -3.21 -14.46
N ALA A 34 2.37 -2.28 -13.74
CA ALA A 34 3.05 -1.49 -12.73
C ALA A 34 3.47 -2.38 -11.54
N PHE A 35 2.62 -3.33 -11.14
CA PHE A 35 2.96 -4.28 -10.08
C PHE A 35 4.09 -5.21 -10.50
N ILE A 36 4.14 -5.63 -11.77
CA ILE A 36 5.25 -6.44 -12.27
C ILE A 36 6.57 -5.69 -12.10
N ARG A 37 6.62 -4.42 -12.50
CA ARG A 37 7.83 -3.60 -12.34
C ARG A 37 8.22 -3.43 -10.88
N GLU A 38 7.24 -3.24 -9.99
CA GLU A 38 7.52 -3.14 -8.56
C GLU A 38 8.15 -4.41 -8.01
N LEU A 39 7.65 -5.58 -8.42
CA LEU A 39 8.17 -6.86 -7.95
C LEU A 39 9.56 -7.20 -8.49
N GLU A 40 9.96 -6.59 -9.60
CA GLU A 40 11.30 -6.81 -10.18
C GLU A 40 12.40 -6.08 -9.41
N SER A 41 12.06 -5.05 -8.64
CA SER A 41 13.06 -4.28 -7.91
C SER A 41 13.45 -4.96 -6.59
N ALA A 42 14.76 -5.15 -6.39
CA ALA A 42 15.27 -5.72 -5.14
C ALA A 42 15.08 -4.81 -3.93
N HIS A 43 14.78 -3.54 -4.15
CA HIS A 43 14.55 -2.56 -3.07
C HIS A 43 13.11 -2.54 -2.58
N ASN A 44 12.19 -3.23 -3.27
CA ASN A 44 10.78 -3.25 -2.96
C ASN A 44 10.42 -4.54 -2.24
N HIS A 45 9.51 -4.44 -1.28
CA HIS A 45 8.97 -5.58 -0.55
C HIS A 45 7.45 -5.48 -0.56
N TYR A 46 6.79 -6.54 -1.03
CA TYR A 46 5.33 -6.57 -1.15
C TYR A 46 4.75 -7.71 -0.32
N VAL A 47 3.66 -7.39 0.39
CA VAL A 47 2.88 -8.35 1.16
C VAL A 47 1.55 -8.60 0.48
N ALA A 48 1.05 -9.81 0.65
CA ALA A 48 -0.26 -10.25 0.19
C ALA A 48 -1.09 -10.69 1.37
N ALA A 49 -2.38 -10.37 1.35
CA ALA A 49 -3.36 -10.92 2.27
C ALA A 49 -4.32 -11.80 1.47
N ARG A 50 -4.57 -13.02 1.94
CA ARG A 50 -5.40 -14.00 1.24
C ARG A 50 -6.46 -14.58 2.15
N ASP A 51 -7.64 -14.76 1.58
CA ASP A 51 -8.70 -15.60 2.15
C ASP A 51 -8.75 -16.87 1.31
N GLY A 52 -8.20 -17.96 1.84
CA GLY A 52 -7.98 -19.16 1.03
C GLY A 52 -7.03 -18.87 -0.13
N LYS A 53 -7.49 -19.10 -1.36
CA LYS A 53 -6.70 -18.82 -2.56
C LYS A 53 -6.91 -17.42 -3.12
N MET A 54 -7.88 -16.69 -2.60
CA MET A 54 -8.23 -15.37 -3.13
C MET A 54 -7.39 -14.27 -2.49
N LEU A 55 -6.75 -13.47 -3.33
CA LEU A 55 -6.06 -12.27 -2.87
C LEU A 55 -7.09 -11.21 -2.50
N ILE A 56 -7.03 -10.75 -1.26
CA ILE A 56 -7.96 -9.74 -0.73
C ILE A 56 -7.27 -8.45 -0.32
N GLY A 57 -5.95 -8.43 -0.35
CA GLY A 57 -5.18 -7.23 -0.02
C GLY A 57 -3.74 -7.34 -0.47
N TYR A 58 -3.11 -6.19 -0.61
CA TYR A 58 -1.73 -6.07 -1.02
C TYR A 58 -1.14 -4.80 -0.44
N GLY A 59 0.16 -4.77 -0.27
CA GLY A 59 0.87 -3.56 0.14
C GLY A 59 2.33 -3.64 -0.20
N GLY A 60 2.93 -2.50 -0.50
CA GLY A 60 4.33 -2.44 -0.88
C GLY A 60 5.08 -1.29 -0.24
N ILE A 61 6.33 -1.55 0.12
CA ILE A 61 7.25 -0.58 0.67
C ILE A 61 8.57 -0.64 -0.10
N SER A 62 9.17 0.51 -0.36
CA SER A 62 10.43 0.62 -1.08
C SER A 62 11.51 1.21 -0.18
N ARG A 63 12.70 0.63 -0.22
CA ARG A 63 13.88 1.17 0.45
C ARG A 63 14.52 2.24 -0.42
N LEU A 64 14.78 3.40 0.16
CA LEU A 64 15.42 4.53 -0.49
C LEU A 64 16.85 4.69 0.02
N GLY A 65 17.77 5.03 -0.89
CA GLY A 65 19.17 5.23 -0.55
C GLY A 65 20.03 3.99 -0.81
N ARG A 66 21.34 4.20 -0.80
CA ARG A 66 22.32 3.16 -1.16
C ARG A 66 23.00 2.52 0.04
N LYS A 67 22.95 3.16 1.20
CA LYS A 67 23.55 2.67 2.45
C LYS A 67 22.77 3.17 3.65
N ALA A 68 22.90 2.46 4.76
CA ALA A 68 22.26 2.83 6.01
C ALA A 68 22.78 4.16 6.56
N PRO A 69 21.93 4.95 7.27
CA PRO A 69 20.54 4.66 7.52
C PRO A 69 19.68 4.85 6.25
N TYR A 70 18.71 3.97 6.06
CA TYR A 70 17.82 4.06 4.92
C TYR A 70 16.56 4.85 5.26
N GLU A 71 15.90 5.34 4.23
CA GLU A 71 14.51 5.81 4.31
C GLU A 71 13.65 4.85 3.51
N TYR A 72 12.36 4.84 3.79
CA TYR A 72 11.40 3.95 3.14
C TYR A 72 10.18 4.74 2.70
N GLU A 73 9.52 4.25 1.66
CA GLU A 73 8.28 4.85 1.18
C GLU A 73 7.26 3.73 0.93
N ILE A 74 6.06 3.88 1.49
CA ILE A 74 4.96 2.99 1.15
C ILE A 74 4.43 3.44 -0.20
N HIS A 75 4.49 2.54 -1.20
CA HIS A 75 4.08 2.85 -2.56
C HIS A 75 2.58 2.67 -2.75
N THR A 76 2.01 1.64 -2.17
CA THR A 76 0.58 1.36 -2.25
C THR A 76 0.16 0.42 -1.15
N ILE A 77 -1.10 0.49 -0.77
CA ILE A 77 -1.73 -0.47 0.13
C ILE A 77 -3.22 -0.47 -0.17
N GLY A 78 -3.81 -1.63 -0.32
CA GLY A 78 -5.23 -1.75 -0.64
C GLY A 78 -5.83 -3.02 -0.06
N VAL A 79 -7.11 -2.94 0.29
CA VAL A 79 -7.90 -4.07 0.80
C VAL A 79 -9.20 -4.12 0.02
N ASP A 80 -9.56 -5.32 -0.46
CA ASP A 80 -10.84 -5.55 -1.10
C ASP A 80 -11.97 -4.95 -0.25
N PRO A 81 -12.86 -4.14 -0.85
CA PRO A 81 -13.95 -3.50 -0.09
C PRO A 81 -14.77 -4.45 0.79
N GLU A 82 -14.95 -5.70 0.36
CA GLU A 82 -15.69 -6.70 1.15
C GLU A 82 -14.96 -7.12 2.42
N PHE A 83 -13.66 -6.86 2.51
CA PHE A 83 -12.82 -7.27 3.64
C PHE A 83 -12.31 -6.10 4.47
N GLN A 84 -12.72 -4.87 4.14
CA GLN A 84 -12.36 -3.70 4.93
C GLN A 84 -13.03 -3.71 6.31
N GLY A 85 -12.42 -3.01 7.26
CA GLY A 85 -12.94 -2.93 8.62
C GLY A 85 -12.68 -4.17 9.47
N ARG A 86 -11.83 -5.08 9.04
CA ARG A 86 -11.53 -6.34 9.72
C ARG A 86 -10.06 -6.45 10.16
N GLY A 87 -9.33 -5.35 10.10
CA GLY A 87 -7.94 -5.32 10.53
C GLY A 87 -6.92 -5.79 9.50
N VAL A 88 -7.33 -6.07 8.27
CA VAL A 88 -6.42 -6.55 7.22
C VAL A 88 -5.41 -5.48 6.84
N GLY A 89 -5.85 -4.24 6.62
CA GLY A 89 -4.97 -3.13 6.30
C GLY A 89 -3.95 -2.86 7.40
N ARG A 90 -4.39 -2.91 8.66
CA ARG A 90 -3.50 -2.72 9.81
C ARG A 90 -2.46 -3.83 9.89
N ALA A 91 -2.86 -5.08 9.69
CA ALA A 91 -1.94 -6.21 9.74
C ALA A 91 -0.89 -6.14 8.64
N MET A 92 -1.28 -5.74 7.42
CA MET A 92 -0.32 -5.54 6.33
C MET A 92 0.61 -4.37 6.63
N LEU A 93 0.08 -3.25 7.11
CA LEU A 93 0.88 -2.08 7.45
C LEU A 93 1.93 -2.42 8.51
N ASP A 94 1.55 -3.16 9.55
CA ASP A 94 2.48 -3.60 10.59
C ASP A 94 3.63 -4.44 10.00
N ARG A 95 3.33 -5.30 9.02
CA ARG A 95 4.36 -6.10 8.35
C ARG A 95 5.30 -5.25 7.51
N LEU A 96 4.78 -4.25 6.81
CA LEU A 96 5.61 -3.32 6.03
C LEU A 96 6.51 -2.49 6.94
N LEU A 97 5.96 -1.97 8.02
CA LEU A 97 6.73 -1.17 8.98
C LEU A 97 7.82 -1.98 9.67
N ALA A 98 7.59 -3.28 9.88
CA ALA A 98 8.62 -4.16 10.44
C ALA A 98 9.85 -4.27 9.52
N ILE A 99 9.66 -4.16 8.21
CA ILE A 99 10.78 -4.17 7.24
C ILE A 99 11.65 -2.94 7.43
N ALA A 100 11.05 -1.78 7.66
CA ALA A 100 11.77 -0.52 7.88
C ALA A 100 12.46 -0.45 9.25
N GLY A 101 11.96 -1.21 10.23
CA GLY A 101 12.48 -1.16 11.60
C GLY A 101 12.28 0.22 12.21
N THR A 102 13.38 0.89 12.57
CA THR A 102 13.35 2.23 13.16
C THR A 102 13.63 3.33 12.15
N ASP A 103 13.86 2.98 10.88
CA ASP A 103 14.14 3.96 9.83
C ASP A 103 12.87 4.75 9.48
N THR A 104 13.06 5.95 8.92
CA THR A 104 11.94 6.83 8.54
C THR A 104 11.13 6.22 7.40
N VAL A 105 9.81 6.28 7.51
CA VAL A 105 8.88 5.82 6.48
C VAL A 105 7.99 6.97 6.03
N TYR A 106 7.91 7.19 4.73
CA TYR A 106 7.04 8.19 4.11
C TYR A 106 5.88 7.52 3.40
N LEU A 107 4.76 8.22 3.29
CA LEU A 107 3.66 7.83 2.42
C LEU A 107 2.88 9.07 1.98
N GLU A 108 2.14 8.91 0.87
CA GLU A 108 1.20 9.92 0.40
C GLU A 108 -0.20 9.32 0.40
N VAL A 109 -1.19 10.11 0.78
CA VAL A 109 -2.60 9.69 0.82
C VAL A 109 -3.48 10.90 0.50
N ARG A 110 -4.61 10.65 -0.18
CA ARG A 110 -5.58 11.72 -0.45
C ARG A 110 -6.12 12.28 0.86
N THR A 111 -6.28 13.61 0.90
CA THR A 111 -6.79 14.28 2.11
C THR A 111 -8.25 13.91 2.43
N ASP A 112 -9.00 13.42 1.46
CA ASP A 112 -10.38 12.98 1.68
C ASP A 112 -10.49 11.49 2.07
N ASN A 113 -9.38 10.75 2.10
CA ASN A 113 -9.39 9.35 2.53
C ASN A 113 -9.26 9.26 4.04
N VAL A 114 -10.33 9.62 4.75
CA VAL A 114 -10.34 9.69 6.21
C VAL A 114 -10.00 8.37 6.90
N PRO A 115 -10.56 7.21 6.48
CA PRO A 115 -10.20 5.94 7.12
C PRO A 115 -8.71 5.59 6.99
N ALA A 116 -8.10 5.86 5.84
CA ALA A 116 -6.68 5.58 5.64
C ALA A 116 -5.80 6.50 6.51
N ILE A 117 -6.13 7.79 6.56
CA ILE A 117 -5.41 8.74 7.39
C ILE A 117 -5.49 8.33 8.86
N ALA A 118 -6.66 7.94 9.34
CA ALA A 118 -6.85 7.49 10.72
C ALA A 118 -5.99 6.25 11.01
N LEU A 119 -5.93 5.30 10.07
CA LEU A 119 -5.09 4.11 10.21
C LEU A 119 -3.61 4.51 10.33
N TYR A 120 -3.12 5.35 9.43
CA TYR A 120 -1.71 5.76 9.44
C TYR A 120 -1.35 6.53 10.70
N GLU A 121 -2.20 7.46 11.12
CA GLU A 121 -1.97 8.21 12.37
C GLU A 121 -1.95 7.30 13.59
N SER A 122 -2.79 6.26 13.59
CA SER A 122 -2.85 5.30 14.71
C SER A 122 -1.56 4.51 14.92
N VAL A 123 -0.71 4.41 13.90
CA VAL A 123 0.58 3.73 13.98
C VAL A 123 1.76 4.70 14.04
N GLY A 124 1.49 6.01 14.20
CA GLY A 124 2.52 7.00 14.47
C GLY A 124 2.89 7.93 13.31
N PHE A 125 2.23 7.82 12.16
CA PHE A 125 2.48 8.77 11.07
C PHE A 125 1.97 10.16 11.44
N VAL A 126 2.74 11.18 11.06
CA VAL A 126 2.36 12.57 11.24
C VAL A 126 2.35 13.30 9.90
N LYS A 127 1.44 14.25 9.76
CA LYS A 127 1.30 15.01 8.54
C LYS A 127 2.49 15.95 8.36
N MET A 128 3.13 15.91 7.20
CA MET A 128 4.23 16.82 6.86
C MET A 128 3.78 17.98 5.98
N GLY A 129 2.74 17.78 5.15
CA GLY A 129 2.24 18.81 4.25
C GLY A 129 1.17 18.25 3.32
N VAL A 130 0.66 19.12 2.46
CA VAL A 130 -0.36 18.78 1.48
C VAL A 130 0.14 19.17 0.10
N ARG A 131 0.11 18.23 -0.86
CA ARG A 131 0.40 18.48 -2.26
C ARG A 131 -0.90 18.89 -2.95
N LYS A 132 -1.09 20.18 -3.16
CA LYS A 132 -2.32 20.72 -3.72
C LYS A 132 -2.62 20.16 -5.10
N ARG A 133 -3.86 19.67 -5.29
CA ARG A 133 -4.36 19.11 -6.55
C ARG A 133 -3.45 18.03 -7.13
N TYR A 134 -2.81 17.26 -6.27
CA TYR A 134 -1.94 16.16 -6.67
C TYR A 134 -2.69 15.12 -7.52
N TYR A 135 -3.95 14.84 -7.17
CA TYR A 135 -4.82 13.91 -7.91
C TYR A 135 -5.63 14.71 -8.94
N ARG A 136 -5.07 14.84 -10.15
CA ARG A 136 -5.62 15.74 -11.19
C ARG A 136 -7.06 15.47 -11.59
N ILE A 137 -7.44 14.18 -11.67
CA ILE A 137 -8.77 13.79 -12.17
C ILE A 137 -9.85 14.16 -11.17
N SER A 138 -9.63 13.86 -9.88
CA SER A 138 -10.59 14.15 -8.81
C SER A 138 -10.46 15.56 -8.27
N GLY A 139 -9.30 16.21 -8.45
CA GLY A 139 -8.98 17.50 -7.84
C GLY A 139 -8.65 17.43 -6.37
N ALA A 140 -8.50 16.22 -5.79
CA ALA A 140 -8.16 16.04 -4.38
C ALA A 140 -6.69 16.40 -4.11
N ASP A 141 -6.44 16.88 -2.90
CA ASP A 141 -5.09 17.20 -2.40
C ASP A 141 -4.35 15.98 -1.87
#